data_203b0bb96ea54d5676b608dd4afd66a6
#
_entry.id   203b0bb96ea54d5676b608dd4afd66a6
#
_cell.length_a   1.000
_cell.length_b   1.000
_cell.length_c   1.000
_cell.angle_alpha   90.00
_cell.angle_beta   90.00
_cell.angle_gamma   90.00
#
_symmetry.space_group_name_H-M   'P 1'
#
loop_
_entity.id
_entity.type
_entity.pdbx_description
1 polymer ?
#
loop_
_entity_poly.entity_id
_entity_poly.type
_entity_poly.pdbx_seq_one_letter_code
_entity_poly.pdbx_strand_id
1 'polypeptide(L)'
;MIRTLFDFQAFQMQTHGGVSRCFAELIHCLPDDVEAVVGASMCENVYMKPIEHFYKKTFSGKILYRTLRYRIQKNKLNEYLMDREICIDMLKKGNFDVFHPTFFDDYFMPYLGDKPLVVTIHDMAMERYPEMFPLSGLEMRRKKKLALRADHIVAVSENTKKDVIELYGIPEDKITVIYHGAPKALSSYSLKGKPIEYPYILYVGSRWTYKNFLPFIEAVLPIMRERQNLNVVCTGTPFSADELELFRQHGIEDRVHQMFVSADELATLYVNAECFIYPSLYEGFGIPILEAWRCGCPVLLNNASCFPEIAKDGAMYFSLNEKENTLTDCLRIFLTLHNEQKQTLIDKGYKALNNYSWKESAQKLAEVYKMVCHKR
;
A
#
# COMPACT_ATOMS: atom_id res chain seq x y z
N MET A 1 -12.19 26.26 9.37
CA MET A 1 -11.51 24.98 9.66
C MET A 1 -12.48 23.87 9.31
N ILE A 2 -12.12 22.97 8.40
CA ILE A 2 -12.95 21.84 7.97
C ILE A 2 -12.68 20.67 8.91
N ARG A 3 -13.72 20.02 9.39
CA ARG A 3 -13.62 18.85 10.27
C ARG A 3 -13.95 17.59 9.49
N THR A 4 -12.95 16.74 9.25
CA THR A 4 -13.09 15.49 8.51
C THR A 4 -13.13 14.29 9.46
N LEU A 5 -14.18 13.48 9.36
CA LEU A 5 -14.31 12.23 10.09
C LEU A 5 -13.77 11.07 9.25
N PHE A 6 -12.75 10.39 9.75
CA PHE A 6 -12.24 9.10 9.23
C PHE A 6 -12.75 7.98 10.11
N ASP A 7 -13.01 6.83 9.52
CA ASP A 7 -13.37 5.64 10.30
C ASP A 7 -12.18 4.74 10.64
N PHE A 8 -12.45 3.59 11.19
CA PHE A 8 -11.49 2.65 11.77
C PHE A 8 -11.06 1.53 10.81
N GLN A 9 -11.74 1.33 9.68
CA GLN A 9 -11.68 0.10 8.89
C GLN A 9 -10.24 -0.32 8.53
N ALA A 10 -9.46 0.55 7.86
CA ALA A 10 -8.09 0.24 7.45
C ALA A 10 -7.18 -0.08 8.63
N PHE A 11 -7.42 0.56 9.78
CA PHE A 11 -6.60 0.39 10.98
C PHE A 11 -6.92 -0.90 11.73
N GLN A 12 -8.14 -1.43 11.61
CA GLN A 12 -8.54 -2.73 12.18
C GLN A 12 -8.17 -3.90 11.26
N MET A 13 -8.22 -3.70 9.94
CA MET A 13 -7.91 -4.76 8.97
C MET A 13 -6.44 -5.16 8.96
N GLN A 14 -5.55 -4.22 9.23
CA GLN A 14 -4.11 -4.40 9.07
C GLN A 14 -3.38 -3.90 10.31
N THR A 15 -2.59 -4.76 10.94
CA THR A 15 -1.59 -4.32 11.94
C THR A 15 -0.49 -3.50 11.28
N HIS A 16 -0.07 -3.92 10.07
CA HIS A 16 0.84 -3.24 9.16
C HIS A 16 0.26 -3.35 7.74
N GLY A 17 0.26 -2.28 6.96
CA GLY A 17 -0.22 -2.36 5.58
C GLY A 17 -0.19 -1.02 4.86
N GLY A 18 -0.20 -1.08 3.52
CA GLY A 18 -0.13 0.10 2.66
C GLY A 18 -1.31 1.05 2.83
N VAL A 19 -2.55 0.49 2.97
CA VAL A 19 -3.76 1.29 3.10
C VAL A 19 -3.78 2.04 4.43
N SER A 20 -3.55 1.35 5.55
CA SER A 20 -3.51 1.98 6.87
C SER A 20 -2.39 3.00 7.00
N ARG A 21 -1.22 2.73 6.40
CA ARG A 21 -0.10 3.69 6.34
C ARG A 21 -0.47 4.93 5.54
N CYS A 22 -1.12 4.76 4.39
CA CYS A 22 -1.56 5.87 3.55
C CYS A 22 -2.45 6.85 4.36
N PHE A 23 -3.49 6.36 5.01
CA PHE A 23 -4.36 7.21 5.81
C PHE A 23 -3.64 7.84 7.00
N ALA A 24 -2.79 7.10 7.70
CA ALA A 24 -2.03 7.63 8.82
C ALA A 24 -1.10 8.78 8.40
N GLU A 25 -0.35 8.63 7.32
CA GLU A 25 0.56 9.67 6.82
C GLU A 25 -0.22 10.87 6.26
N LEU A 26 -1.32 10.66 5.55
CA LEU A 26 -2.19 11.76 5.09
C LEU A 26 -2.76 12.54 6.27
N ILE A 27 -3.34 11.86 7.27
CA ILE A 27 -3.90 12.51 8.48
C ILE A 27 -2.83 13.31 9.22
N HIS A 28 -1.63 12.74 9.34
CA HIS A 28 -0.52 13.42 10.03
C HIS A 28 -0.03 14.67 9.30
N CYS A 29 -0.15 14.70 7.97
CA CYS A 29 0.33 15.79 7.11
C CYS A 29 -0.77 16.78 6.70
N LEU A 30 -2.02 16.62 7.18
CA LEU A 30 -3.08 17.57 6.89
C LEU A 30 -2.71 18.99 7.35
N PRO A 31 -3.04 20.03 6.58
CA PRO A 31 -2.77 21.41 6.96
C PRO A 31 -3.66 21.86 8.13
N ASP A 32 -3.27 22.93 8.83
CA ASP A 32 -3.91 23.42 10.06
C ASP A 32 -5.39 23.83 9.89
N ASP A 33 -5.85 24.07 8.67
CA ASP A 33 -7.23 24.42 8.35
C ASP A 33 -8.15 23.21 8.18
N VAL A 34 -7.62 21.99 8.32
CA VAL A 34 -8.36 20.71 8.31
C VAL A 34 -8.11 19.94 9.61
N GLU A 35 -9.15 19.78 10.42
CA GLU A 35 -9.13 18.94 11.62
C GLU A 35 -9.50 17.49 11.24
N ALA A 36 -8.58 16.54 11.48
CA ALA A 36 -8.90 15.13 11.38
C ALA A 36 -9.50 14.60 12.69
N VAL A 37 -10.61 13.90 12.57
CA VAL A 37 -11.23 13.13 13.66
C VAL A 37 -11.28 11.68 13.21
N VAL A 38 -10.76 10.75 14.01
CA VAL A 38 -10.71 9.32 13.63
C VAL A 38 -11.60 8.51 14.58
N GLY A 39 -12.57 7.80 14.03
CA GLY A 39 -13.51 6.96 14.76
C GLY A 39 -12.97 5.56 15.07
N ALA A 40 -11.71 5.47 15.52
CA ALA A 40 -11.08 4.22 15.92
C ALA A 40 -10.43 4.39 17.30
N SER A 41 -10.63 3.48 18.23
CA SER A 41 -10.11 3.59 19.60
C SER A 41 -9.41 2.34 20.10
N MET A 42 -9.67 1.20 19.47
CA MET A 42 -9.29 -0.12 19.97
C MET A 42 -8.25 -0.84 19.08
N CYS A 43 -7.87 -0.27 17.93
CA CYS A 43 -7.00 -0.95 16.99
C CYS A 43 -5.52 -1.00 17.45
N GLU A 44 -4.84 -2.10 17.09
CA GLU A 44 -3.41 -2.33 17.35
C GLU A 44 -2.51 -1.91 16.18
N ASN A 45 -3.01 -1.09 15.26
CA ASN A 45 -2.26 -0.65 14.10
C ASN A 45 -1.05 0.20 14.50
N VAL A 46 0.13 -0.11 13.95
CA VAL A 46 1.39 0.54 14.33
C VAL A 46 1.44 2.02 13.94
N TYR A 47 0.71 2.42 12.90
CA TYR A 47 0.67 3.79 12.41
C TYR A 47 -0.29 4.68 13.20
N MET A 48 -1.17 4.08 14.02
CA MET A 48 -2.13 4.82 14.85
C MET A 48 -1.52 5.44 16.09
N LYS A 49 -0.40 4.91 16.60
CA LYS A 49 0.25 5.42 17.82
C LYS A 49 0.54 6.93 17.77
N PRO A 50 1.04 7.50 16.66
CA PRO A 50 1.20 8.95 16.53
C PRO A 50 -0.12 9.72 16.51
N ILE A 51 -1.22 9.07 16.10
CA ILE A 51 -2.55 9.67 15.94
C ILE A 51 -3.38 9.59 17.24
N GLU A 52 -3.00 8.75 18.20
CA GLU A 52 -3.69 8.61 19.50
C GLU A 52 -3.97 9.94 20.22
N HIS A 53 -3.22 10.99 19.90
CA HIS A 53 -3.45 12.35 20.46
C HIS A 53 -4.82 12.91 20.09
N PHE A 54 -5.39 12.55 18.95
CA PHE A 54 -6.70 13.01 18.50
C PHE A 54 -7.85 12.33 19.27
N TYR A 55 -7.70 11.09 19.74
CA TYR A 55 -8.71 10.38 20.53
C TYR A 55 -8.86 10.90 21.94
N LYS A 56 -7.75 11.29 22.59
CA LYS A 56 -7.76 11.73 24.00
C LYS A 56 -8.59 12.98 24.22
N LYS A 57 -8.85 13.78 23.18
CA LYS A 57 -9.70 14.98 23.26
C LYS A 57 -11.19 14.69 23.16
N THR A 58 -11.59 13.60 22.50
CA THR A 58 -13.00 13.29 22.23
C THR A 58 -13.64 12.32 23.23
N PHE A 59 -12.85 11.60 24.01
CA PHE A 59 -13.35 10.62 24.98
C PHE A 59 -13.08 11.07 26.43
N SER A 60 -14.09 11.60 27.10
CA SER A 60 -14.03 12.11 28.49
C SER A 60 -13.99 11.01 29.57
N GLY A 61 -13.50 9.81 29.26
CA GLY A 61 -13.54 8.67 30.15
C GLY A 61 -12.26 7.87 30.24
N LYS A 62 -11.12 8.50 30.66
CA LYS A 62 -9.81 7.83 30.78
C LYS A 62 -9.83 6.52 31.58
N ILE A 63 -10.73 6.36 32.55
CA ILE A 63 -10.81 5.21 33.44
C ILE A 63 -11.63 4.09 32.78
N LEU A 64 -12.74 4.40 32.14
CA LEU A 64 -13.60 3.45 31.45
C LEU A 64 -12.90 2.81 30.26
N TYR A 65 -12.16 3.61 29.49
CA TYR A 65 -11.33 3.17 28.36
C TYR A 65 -10.28 2.11 28.77
N ARG A 66 -9.57 2.35 29.87
CA ARG A 66 -8.52 1.43 30.36
C ARG A 66 -9.08 0.09 30.86
N THR A 67 -10.23 0.12 31.50
CA THR A 67 -10.89 -1.07 32.08
C THR A 67 -11.61 -1.89 31.01
N LEU A 68 -12.24 -1.24 30.04
CA LEU A 68 -12.87 -1.88 28.88
C LEU A 68 -11.81 -2.49 27.96
N ARG A 69 -10.74 -1.78 27.63
CA ARG A 69 -9.63 -2.28 26.81
C ARG A 69 -9.09 -3.59 27.37
N TYR A 70 -8.83 -3.69 28.66
CA TYR A 70 -8.31 -4.93 29.29
C TYR A 70 -9.26 -6.12 29.20
N ARG A 71 -10.58 -5.90 29.22
CA ARG A 71 -11.60 -6.97 29.11
C ARG A 71 -11.89 -7.39 27.67
N ILE A 72 -11.70 -6.51 26.69
CA ILE A 72 -12.13 -6.70 25.30
C ILE A 72 -10.96 -7.18 24.41
N GLN A 73 -9.71 -6.91 24.77
CA GLN A 73 -8.49 -7.24 24.02
C GLN A 73 -8.27 -8.73 23.66
N LYS A 74 -9.21 -9.62 23.98
CA LYS A 74 -9.11 -11.05 23.63
C LYS A 74 -9.84 -11.45 22.34
N ASN A 75 -10.55 -10.53 21.67
CA ASN A 75 -11.31 -10.87 20.46
C ASN A 75 -11.36 -9.71 19.47
N LYS A 76 -10.65 -9.86 18.34
CA LYS A 76 -10.61 -8.87 17.25
C LYS A 76 -12.01 -8.47 16.73
N LEU A 77 -12.98 -9.38 16.75
CA LEU A 77 -14.35 -9.08 16.36
C LEU A 77 -15.00 -8.05 17.33
N ASN A 78 -14.74 -8.18 18.63
CA ASN A 78 -15.26 -7.23 19.61
C ASN A 78 -14.63 -5.85 19.48
N GLU A 79 -13.35 -5.77 19.14
CA GLU A 79 -12.66 -4.51 18.86
C GLU A 79 -13.26 -3.81 17.62
N TYR A 80 -13.46 -4.56 16.54
CA TYR A 80 -14.12 -4.08 15.34
C TYR A 80 -15.54 -3.55 15.63
N LEU A 81 -16.35 -4.30 16.36
CA LEU A 81 -17.72 -3.91 16.70
C LEU A 81 -17.76 -2.66 17.57
N MET A 82 -16.81 -2.50 18.49
CA MET A 82 -16.72 -1.30 19.34
C MET A 82 -16.33 -0.07 18.56
N ASP A 83 -15.31 -0.14 17.71
CA ASP A 83 -14.92 0.99 16.88
C ASP A 83 -16.03 1.36 15.90
N ARG A 84 -16.77 0.37 15.39
CA ARG A 84 -17.97 0.58 14.58
C ARG A 84 -19.05 1.37 15.33
N GLU A 85 -19.39 0.97 16.55
CA GLU A 85 -20.39 1.68 17.36
C GLU A 85 -19.94 3.11 17.72
N ILE A 86 -18.65 3.31 18.05
CA ILE A 86 -18.07 4.63 18.28
C ILE A 86 -18.23 5.51 17.04
N CYS A 87 -17.90 4.97 15.87
CA CYS A 87 -18.02 5.73 14.62
C CYS A 87 -19.49 6.04 14.29
N ILE A 88 -20.41 5.10 14.50
CA ILE A 88 -21.86 5.32 14.35
C ILE A 88 -22.35 6.44 15.27
N ASP A 89 -21.92 6.47 16.53
CA ASP A 89 -22.27 7.54 17.48
C ASP A 89 -21.74 8.91 16.99
N MET A 90 -20.51 8.95 16.47
CA MET A 90 -19.93 10.18 15.89
C MET A 90 -20.69 10.63 14.64
N LEU A 91 -21.09 9.71 13.76
CA LEU A 91 -21.92 10.00 12.59
C LEU A 91 -23.28 10.59 12.99
N LYS A 92 -23.97 9.98 13.98
CA LYS A 92 -25.26 10.45 14.51
C LYS A 92 -25.15 11.84 15.15
N LYS A 93 -24.04 12.15 15.82
CA LYS A 93 -23.78 13.50 16.39
C LYS A 93 -23.57 14.56 15.31
N GLY A 94 -23.13 14.18 14.11
CA GLY A 94 -22.97 15.05 12.95
C GLY A 94 -21.92 16.16 13.09
N ASN A 95 -21.05 16.10 14.09
CA ASN A 95 -20.02 17.12 14.37
C ASN A 95 -18.80 16.98 13.46
N PHE A 96 -19.04 16.93 12.15
CA PHE A 96 -18.02 16.88 11.10
C PHE A 96 -18.61 17.49 9.82
N ASP A 97 -17.73 17.92 8.90
CA ASP A 97 -18.12 18.52 7.63
C ASP A 97 -18.02 17.52 6.49
N VAL A 98 -17.01 16.61 6.52
CA VAL A 98 -16.76 15.59 5.50
C VAL A 98 -16.57 14.23 6.17
N PHE A 99 -17.12 13.19 5.59
CA PHE A 99 -16.82 11.80 5.96
C PHE A 99 -15.91 11.15 4.91
N HIS A 100 -14.82 10.53 5.36
CA HIS A 100 -13.86 9.83 4.52
C HIS A 100 -13.60 8.43 5.09
N PRO A 101 -14.38 7.40 4.67
CA PRO A 101 -14.16 6.03 5.12
C PRO A 101 -12.79 5.54 4.67
N THR A 102 -12.13 4.78 5.54
CA THR A 102 -10.78 4.28 5.28
C THR A 102 -10.75 2.94 4.52
N PHE A 103 -11.93 2.33 4.32
CA PHE A 103 -12.13 1.15 3.47
C PHE A 103 -13.59 1.04 3.00
N PHE A 104 -14.03 -0.13 2.50
CA PHE A 104 -15.26 -0.27 1.71
C PHE A 104 -16.45 -0.92 2.44
N ASP A 105 -16.40 -1.18 3.75
CA ASP A 105 -17.61 -1.58 4.48
C ASP A 105 -18.57 -0.38 4.58
N ASP A 106 -19.79 -0.56 4.09
CA ASP A 106 -20.79 0.49 3.92
C ASP A 106 -21.70 0.69 5.15
N TYR A 107 -21.29 0.20 6.33
CA TYR A 107 -22.05 0.23 7.60
C TYR A 107 -22.55 1.63 7.99
N PHE A 108 -21.85 2.67 7.56
CA PHE A 108 -22.11 4.06 7.90
C PHE A 108 -23.23 4.70 7.06
N MET A 109 -23.57 4.12 5.92
CA MET A 109 -24.52 4.69 4.96
C MET A 109 -25.86 5.12 5.57
N PRO A 110 -26.49 4.35 6.51
CA PRO A 110 -27.75 4.74 7.13
C PRO A 110 -27.64 5.98 8.06
N TYR A 111 -26.42 6.36 8.46
CA TYR A 111 -26.15 7.39 9.46
C TYR A 111 -25.48 8.64 8.88
N LEU A 112 -25.02 8.58 7.63
CA LEU A 112 -24.28 9.67 6.99
C LEU A 112 -25.16 10.88 6.66
N GLY A 113 -26.45 10.65 6.36
CA GLY A 113 -27.36 11.70 5.90
C GLY A 113 -26.84 12.40 4.64
N ASP A 114 -26.96 13.73 4.63
CA ASP A 114 -26.52 14.55 3.49
C ASP A 114 -25.06 15.01 3.61
N LYS A 115 -24.28 14.53 4.58
CA LYS A 115 -22.88 14.92 4.71
C LYS A 115 -22.05 14.49 3.49
N PRO A 116 -21.09 15.33 3.04
CA PRO A 116 -20.17 15.00 1.96
C PRO A 116 -19.41 13.72 2.23
N LEU A 117 -19.33 12.85 1.19
CA LEU A 117 -18.59 11.59 1.19
C LEU A 117 -17.42 11.66 0.22
N VAL A 118 -16.21 11.53 0.72
CA VAL A 118 -15.00 11.34 -0.09
C VAL A 118 -14.57 9.89 0.05
N VAL A 119 -14.21 9.22 -1.05
CA VAL A 119 -13.79 7.82 -1.06
C VAL A 119 -12.42 7.70 -1.72
N THR A 120 -11.46 7.05 -1.08
CA THR A 120 -10.18 6.70 -1.72
C THR A 120 -10.24 5.31 -2.34
N ILE A 121 -9.92 5.20 -3.62
CA ILE A 121 -9.75 3.93 -4.34
C ILE A 121 -8.25 3.63 -4.43
N HIS A 122 -7.82 2.59 -3.71
CA HIS A 122 -6.42 2.19 -3.65
C HIS A 122 -5.98 1.33 -4.84
N ASP A 123 -6.88 0.55 -5.41
CA ASP A 123 -6.66 -0.28 -6.59
C ASP A 123 -7.99 -0.76 -7.18
N MET A 124 -7.91 -1.34 -8.37
CA MET A 124 -9.01 -2.01 -9.06
C MET A 124 -8.62 -3.45 -9.47
N ALA A 125 -7.72 -4.08 -8.69
CA ALA A 125 -7.21 -5.42 -8.99
C ALA A 125 -8.33 -6.47 -9.06
N MET A 126 -9.26 -6.44 -8.11
CA MET A 126 -10.38 -7.38 -8.05
C MET A 126 -11.32 -7.25 -9.27
N GLU A 127 -11.50 -6.03 -9.75
CA GLU A 127 -12.34 -5.74 -10.91
C GLU A 127 -11.66 -6.07 -12.24
N ARG A 128 -10.34 -5.94 -12.30
CA ARG A 128 -9.53 -6.26 -13.50
C ARG A 128 -9.28 -7.76 -13.66
N TYR A 129 -9.16 -8.49 -12.54
CA TYR A 129 -8.83 -9.92 -12.50
C TYR A 129 -9.80 -10.70 -11.60
N PRO A 130 -11.13 -10.64 -11.86
CA PRO A 130 -12.13 -11.24 -10.96
C PRO A 130 -11.94 -12.75 -10.77
N GLU A 131 -11.37 -13.44 -11.74
CA GLU A 131 -11.03 -14.86 -11.65
C GLU A 131 -9.98 -15.17 -10.59
N MET A 132 -9.11 -14.22 -10.26
CA MET A 132 -8.11 -14.35 -9.19
C MET A 132 -8.67 -14.03 -7.80
N PHE A 133 -9.91 -13.51 -7.74
CA PHE A 133 -10.57 -13.09 -6.49
C PHE A 133 -12.00 -13.66 -6.36
N PRO A 134 -12.17 -14.99 -6.38
CA PRO A 134 -13.50 -15.62 -6.47
C PRO A 134 -14.43 -15.31 -5.27
N LEU A 135 -13.86 -14.91 -4.13
CA LEU A 135 -14.63 -14.62 -2.90
C LEU A 135 -14.88 -13.13 -2.65
N SER A 136 -14.37 -12.22 -3.47
CA SER A 136 -14.41 -10.77 -3.23
C SER A 136 -15.64 -10.06 -3.81
N GLY A 137 -16.62 -10.79 -4.32
CA GLY A 137 -17.83 -10.22 -4.93
C GLY A 137 -18.61 -9.26 -4.02
N LEU A 138 -18.60 -9.44 -2.69
CA LEU A 138 -19.22 -8.50 -1.76
C LEU A 138 -18.42 -7.20 -1.65
N GLU A 139 -17.09 -7.30 -1.54
CA GLU A 139 -16.21 -6.14 -1.43
C GLU A 139 -16.25 -5.29 -2.72
N MET A 140 -16.18 -5.92 -3.90
CA MET A 140 -16.34 -5.23 -5.18
C MET A 140 -17.69 -4.47 -5.28
N ARG A 141 -18.80 -5.10 -4.87
CA ARG A 141 -20.11 -4.43 -4.85
C ARG A 141 -20.17 -3.26 -3.90
N ARG A 142 -19.60 -3.39 -2.70
CA ARG A 142 -19.52 -2.31 -1.71
C ARG A 142 -18.64 -1.17 -2.23
N LYS A 143 -17.45 -1.47 -2.75
CA LYS A 143 -16.55 -0.48 -3.37
C LYS A 143 -17.26 0.31 -4.47
N LYS A 144 -17.92 -0.39 -5.41
CA LYS A 144 -18.70 0.25 -6.48
C LYS A 144 -19.84 1.12 -5.94
N LYS A 145 -20.61 0.61 -4.96
CA LYS A 145 -21.71 1.36 -4.33
C LYS A 145 -21.21 2.66 -3.67
N LEU A 146 -20.10 2.60 -2.95
CA LEU A 146 -19.51 3.77 -2.32
C LEU A 146 -18.94 4.75 -3.35
N ALA A 147 -18.29 4.27 -4.39
CA ALA A 147 -17.76 5.11 -5.47
C ALA A 147 -18.89 5.87 -6.21
N LEU A 148 -20.02 5.20 -6.49
CA LEU A 148 -21.19 5.83 -7.11
C LEU A 148 -21.86 6.89 -6.20
N ARG A 149 -21.90 6.64 -4.86
CA ARG A 149 -22.47 7.56 -3.87
C ARG A 149 -21.55 8.74 -3.56
N ALA A 150 -20.23 8.56 -3.70
CA ALA A 150 -19.24 9.57 -3.30
C ALA A 150 -19.52 10.92 -3.98
N ASP A 151 -19.36 12.00 -3.21
CA ASP A 151 -19.35 13.36 -3.74
C ASP A 151 -18.05 13.62 -4.50
N HIS A 152 -16.95 12.98 -4.07
CA HIS A 152 -15.66 12.98 -4.78
C HIS A 152 -14.85 11.72 -4.49
N ILE A 153 -14.02 11.31 -5.45
CA ILE A 153 -13.15 10.16 -5.36
C ILE A 153 -11.69 10.61 -5.41
N VAL A 154 -10.88 10.01 -4.56
CA VAL A 154 -9.43 10.09 -4.62
C VAL A 154 -8.92 8.79 -5.23
N ALA A 155 -8.24 8.86 -6.36
CA ALA A 155 -7.52 7.75 -6.96
C ALA A 155 -6.03 7.87 -6.64
N VAL A 156 -5.35 6.77 -6.35
CA VAL A 156 -3.93 6.80 -5.93
C VAL A 156 -2.96 6.87 -7.11
N SER A 157 -3.46 6.72 -8.34
CA SER A 157 -2.70 6.86 -9.59
C SER A 157 -3.63 7.21 -10.75
N GLU A 158 -3.07 7.69 -11.86
CA GLU A 158 -3.82 7.89 -13.12
C GLU A 158 -4.35 6.56 -13.66
N ASN A 159 -3.57 5.48 -13.50
CA ASN A 159 -4.05 4.14 -13.85
C ASN A 159 -5.30 3.77 -13.05
N THR A 160 -5.32 3.97 -11.73
CA THR A 160 -6.50 3.71 -10.90
C THR A 160 -7.66 4.62 -11.28
N LYS A 161 -7.43 5.90 -11.57
CA LYS A 161 -8.43 6.84 -12.09
C LYS A 161 -9.06 6.33 -13.37
N LYS A 162 -8.24 5.92 -14.35
CA LYS A 162 -8.68 5.35 -15.62
C LYS A 162 -9.58 4.13 -15.41
N ASP A 163 -9.18 3.23 -14.52
CA ASP A 163 -9.93 2.02 -14.21
C ASP A 163 -11.28 2.33 -13.54
N VAL A 164 -11.33 3.30 -12.64
CA VAL A 164 -12.59 3.74 -12.01
C VAL A 164 -13.56 4.32 -13.05
N ILE A 165 -13.06 5.15 -13.97
CA ILE A 165 -13.87 5.68 -15.08
C ILE A 165 -14.40 4.55 -15.94
N GLU A 166 -13.53 3.65 -16.39
CA GLU A 166 -13.86 2.57 -17.32
C GLU A 166 -14.82 1.55 -16.71
N LEU A 167 -14.55 1.07 -15.48
CA LEU A 167 -15.27 -0.05 -14.88
C LEU A 167 -16.53 0.37 -14.10
N TYR A 168 -16.55 1.61 -13.60
CA TYR A 168 -17.68 2.11 -12.81
C TYR A 168 -18.49 3.19 -13.51
N GLY A 169 -18.00 3.78 -14.62
CA GLY A 169 -18.67 4.85 -15.33
C GLY A 169 -18.71 6.18 -14.56
N ILE A 170 -17.76 6.39 -13.67
CA ILE A 170 -17.67 7.60 -12.87
C ILE A 170 -17.13 8.75 -13.74
N PRO A 171 -17.76 9.94 -13.74
CA PRO A 171 -17.27 11.10 -14.47
C PRO A 171 -15.87 11.51 -14.00
N GLU A 172 -15.03 11.92 -14.95
CA GLU A 172 -13.64 12.27 -14.68
C GLU A 172 -13.48 13.43 -13.68
N ASP A 173 -14.35 14.42 -13.75
CA ASP A 173 -14.37 15.60 -12.86
C ASP A 173 -14.70 15.28 -11.40
N LYS A 174 -15.21 14.07 -11.13
CA LYS A 174 -15.40 13.53 -9.77
C LYS A 174 -14.17 12.84 -9.19
N ILE A 175 -13.05 12.76 -9.92
CA ILE A 175 -11.88 11.99 -9.51
C ILE A 175 -10.64 12.85 -9.49
N THR A 176 -9.99 12.96 -8.34
CA THR A 176 -8.68 13.60 -8.20
C THR A 176 -7.60 12.55 -7.94
N VAL A 177 -6.49 12.61 -8.68
CA VAL A 177 -5.34 11.75 -8.42
C VAL A 177 -4.47 12.35 -7.34
N ILE A 178 -4.26 11.58 -6.26
CA ILE A 178 -3.40 11.94 -5.13
C ILE A 178 -2.42 10.79 -4.90
N TYR A 179 -1.19 10.96 -5.35
CA TYR A 179 -0.12 9.98 -5.17
C TYR A 179 0.24 9.80 -3.69
N HIS A 180 0.77 8.63 -3.36
CA HIS A 180 1.39 8.41 -2.05
C HIS A 180 2.70 9.18 -1.94
N GLY A 181 3.07 9.55 -0.72
CA GLY A 181 4.36 10.15 -0.43
C GLY A 181 5.47 9.10 -0.27
N ALA A 182 6.70 9.54 -0.46
CA ALA A 182 7.87 8.72 -0.22
C ALA A 182 8.05 8.44 1.28
N PRO A 183 8.63 7.29 1.67
CA PRO A 183 8.98 7.01 3.05
C PRO A 183 9.98 8.04 3.57
N LYS A 184 9.97 8.28 4.89
CA LYS A 184 10.92 9.19 5.55
C LYS A 184 12.35 8.78 5.25
N ALA A 185 13.26 9.75 5.23
CA ALA A 185 14.68 9.49 5.01
C ALA A 185 15.24 8.52 6.07
N LEU A 186 16.15 7.65 5.64
CA LEU A 186 16.78 6.62 6.48
C LEU A 186 17.78 7.19 7.52
N SER A 187 17.75 8.47 7.84
CA SER A 187 18.75 9.18 8.66
C SER A 187 19.00 8.61 10.06
N SER A 188 18.27 7.58 10.47
CA SER A 188 18.44 6.91 11.77
C SER A 188 18.32 5.39 11.72
N TYR A 189 18.22 4.79 10.55
CA TYR A 189 18.28 3.33 10.45
C TYR A 189 19.72 2.89 10.70
N SER A 190 20.04 2.64 11.97
CA SER A 190 21.09 1.70 12.30
C SER A 190 20.71 0.41 11.60
N LEU A 191 21.47 0.01 10.57
CA LEU A 191 21.36 -1.28 9.90
C LEU A 191 21.55 -2.38 10.96
N LYS A 192 20.52 -2.66 11.74
CA LYS A 192 20.50 -3.67 12.80
C LYS A 192 20.19 -5.00 12.15
N GLY A 193 21.22 -5.68 11.76
CA GLY A 193 21.15 -7.04 11.22
C GLY A 193 22.47 -7.38 10.54
N LYS A 194 22.89 -8.63 10.59
CA LYS A 194 23.96 -9.07 9.72
C LYS A 194 23.47 -8.94 8.30
N PRO A 195 24.21 -8.29 7.38
CA PRO A 195 23.92 -8.38 5.96
C PRO A 195 23.91 -9.85 5.59
N ILE A 196 23.00 -10.21 4.69
CA ILE A 196 22.96 -11.54 4.09
C ILE A 196 24.29 -11.73 3.34
N GLU A 197 25.02 -12.79 3.62
CA GLU A 197 26.40 -12.99 3.13
C GLU A 197 26.50 -13.44 1.65
N TYR A 198 25.35 -13.62 0.98
CA TYR A 198 25.30 -14.02 -0.43
C TYR A 198 24.55 -12.97 -1.27
N PRO A 199 24.87 -12.85 -2.58
CA PRO A 199 24.12 -11.96 -3.46
C PRO A 199 22.69 -12.47 -3.64
N TYR A 200 21.72 -11.56 -3.62
CA TYR A 200 20.32 -11.92 -3.75
C TYR A 200 19.49 -10.89 -4.51
N ILE A 201 18.43 -11.40 -5.13
CA ILE A 201 17.32 -10.64 -5.68
C ILE A 201 16.24 -10.53 -4.60
N LEU A 202 15.69 -9.35 -4.41
CA LEU A 202 14.65 -9.12 -3.41
C LEU A 202 13.25 -9.08 -4.04
N TYR A 203 12.32 -9.80 -3.40
CA TYR A 203 10.87 -9.73 -3.65
C TYR A 203 10.18 -9.26 -2.36
N VAL A 204 9.32 -8.23 -2.44
CA VAL A 204 8.65 -7.66 -1.26
C VAL A 204 7.15 -7.68 -1.42
N GLY A 205 6.46 -8.23 -0.44
CA GLY A 205 5.00 -8.25 -0.35
C GLY A 205 4.38 -9.63 -0.25
N SER A 206 3.05 -9.67 -0.31
CA SER A 206 2.29 -10.93 -0.36
C SER A 206 2.56 -11.66 -1.69
N ARG A 207 2.40 -12.98 -1.68
CA ARG A 207 2.61 -13.81 -2.87
C ARG A 207 1.31 -14.31 -3.50
N TRP A 208 0.26 -13.50 -3.41
CA TRP A 208 -1.04 -13.76 -4.04
C TRP A 208 -0.90 -13.89 -5.56
N THR A 209 -1.85 -14.57 -6.21
CA THR A 209 -1.80 -14.91 -7.63
C THR A 209 -1.42 -13.75 -8.55
N TYR A 210 -2.07 -12.61 -8.43
CA TYR A 210 -1.78 -11.42 -9.26
C TYR A 210 -0.44 -10.73 -8.93
N LYS A 211 0.19 -11.06 -7.78
CA LYS A 211 1.56 -10.64 -7.44
C LYS A 211 2.62 -11.46 -8.15
N ASN A 212 2.21 -12.52 -8.84
CA ASN A 212 2.97 -13.26 -9.83
C ASN A 212 4.27 -13.88 -9.32
N PHE A 213 4.26 -14.39 -8.07
CA PHE A 213 5.46 -14.93 -7.42
C PHE A 213 5.97 -16.22 -8.07
N LEU A 214 5.11 -17.21 -8.35
CA LEU A 214 5.55 -18.48 -8.97
C LEU A 214 6.13 -18.26 -10.37
N PRO A 215 5.48 -17.52 -11.29
CA PRO A 215 6.08 -17.19 -12.57
C PRO A 215 7.39 -16.35 -12.44
N PHE A 216 7.51 -15.51 -11.40
CA PHE A 216 8.77 -14.83 -11.11
C PHE A 216 9.88 -15.82 -10.79
N ILE A 217 9.64 -16.81 -9.91
CA ILE A 217 10.63 -17.85 -9.59
C ILE A 217 11.03 -18.60 -10.85
N GLU A 218 10.08 -19.06 -11.66
CA GLU A 218 10.36 -19.75 -12.93
C GLU A 218 11.24 -18.92 -13.89
N ALA A 219 10.95 -17.63 -14.01
CA ALA A 219 11.72 -16.72 -14.85
C ALA A 219 13.16 -16.47 -14.34
N VAL A 220 13.40 -16.61 -13.04
CA VAL A 220 14.72 -16.41 -12.43
C VAL A 220 15.56 -17.71 -12.46
N LEU A 221 14.94 -18.89 -12.60
CA LEU A 221 15.64 -20.18 -12.64
C LEU A 221 16.84 -20.26 -13.61
N PRO A 222 16.74 -19.79 -14.88
CA PRO A 222 17.88 -19.82 -15.79
C PRO A 222 19.07 -19.03 -15.23
N ILE A 223 18.82 -17.87 -14.64
CA ILE A 223 19.85 -17.01 -14.05
C ILE A 223 20.47 -17.66 -12.81
N MET A 224 19.66 -18.29 -11.95
CA MET A 224 20.15 -19.04 -10.78
C MET A 224 21.02 -20.25 -11.19
N ARG A 225 20.76 -20.87 -12.36
CA ARG A 225 21.62 -21.93 -12.92
C ARG A 225 22.95 -21.40 -13.44
N GLU A 226 22.94 -20.24 -14.08
CA GLU A 226 24.14 -19.54 -14.58
C GLU A 226 25.00 -18.99 -13.42
N ARG A 227 24.35 -18.56 -12.31
CA ARG A 227 25.00 -17.95 -11.13
C ARG A 227 24.65 -18.77 -9.87
N GLN A 228 25.48 -19.76 -9.57
CA GLN A 228 25.22 -20.71 -8.47
C GLN A 228 25.15 -20.08 -7.07
N ASN A 229 25.76 -18.91 -6.88
CA ASN A 229 25.74 -18.16 -5.62
C ASN A 229 24.58 -17.14 -5.50
N LEU A 230 23.78 -16.96 -6.56
CA LEU A 230 22.65 -16.02 -6.54
C LEU A 230 21.45 -16.65 -5.82
N ASN A 231 20.87 -15.91 -4.91
CA ASN A 231 19.72 -16.32 -4.10
C ASN A 231 18.50 -15.44 -4.39
N VAL A 232 17.35 -15.86 -3.92
CA VAL A 232 16.12 -15.05 -3.86
C VAL A 232 15.75 -14.87 -2.40
N VAL A 233 15.54 -13.64 -1.97
CA VAL A 233 14.98 -13.31 -0.66
C VAL A 233 13.61 -12.71 -0.86
N CYS A 234 12.61 -13.23 -0.16
CA CYS A 234 11.26 -12.69 -0.18
C CYS A 234 10.73 -12.44 1.23
N THR A 235 9.93 -11.40 1.36
CA THR A 235 9.27 -11.05 2.62
C THR A 235 7.84 -11.61 2.64
N GLY A 236 7.24 -11.64 3.82
CA GLY A 236 5.83 -12.01 4.00
C GLY A 236 5.63 -13.33 4.76
N THR A 237 4.49 -13.98 4.51
CA THR A 237 4.11 -15.24 5.18
C THR A 237 5.04 -16.41 4.83
N PRO A 238 5.09 -17.49 5.63
CA PRO A 238 5.78 -18.72 5.26
C PRO A 238 5.37 -19.24 3.89
N PHE A 239 6.24 -20.01 3.24
CA PHE A 239 5.96 -20.62 1.94
C PHE A 239 4.77 -21.59 2.02
N SER A 240 3.96 -21.60 0.97
CA SER A 240 2.91 -22.60 0.77
C SER A 240 3.52 -23.95 0.34
N ALA A 241 2.70 -25.01 0.39
CA ALA A 241 3.13 -26.34 -0.07
C ALA A 241 3.49 -26.33 -1.56
N ASP A 242 2.75 -25.60 -2.39
CA ASP A 242 2.99 -25.49 -3.84
C ASP A 242 4.30 -24.73 -4.14
N GLU A 243 4.59 -23.67 -3.37
CA GLU A 243 5.86 -22.94 -3.48
C GLU A 243 7.04 -23.82 -3.11
N LEU A 244 6.96 -24.56 -2.01
CA LEU A 244 8.00 -25.49 -1.58
C LEU A 244 8.20 -26.66 -2.57
N GLU A 245 7.13 -27.17 -3.16
CA GLU A 245 7.20 -28.21 -4.18
C GLU A 245 7.91 -27.72 -5.45
N LEU A 246 7.58 -26.49 -5.92
CA LEU A 246 8.29 -25.88 -7.05
C LEU A 246 9.81 -25.77 -6.77
N PHE A 247 10.18 -25.32 -5.56
CA PHE A 247 11.60 -25.17 -5.22
C PHE A 247 12.32 -26.52 -5.22
N ARG A 248 11.67 -27.57 -4.68
CA ARG A 248 12.21 -28.95 -4.65
C ARG A 248 12.39 -29.51 -6.05
N GLN A 249 11.40 -29.34 -6.93
CA GLN A 249 11.46 -29.79 -8.32
C GLN A 249 12.65 -29.20 -9.10
N HIS A 250 13.05 -27.98 -8.71
CA HIS A 250 14.16 -27.27 -9.36
C HIS A 250 15.47 -27.29 -8.56
N GLY A 251 15.51 -27.92 -7.37
CA GLY A 251 16.70 -28.02 -6.52
C GLY A 251 17.22 -26.67 -6.04
N ILE A 252 16.28 -25.77 -5.67
CA ILE A 252 16.60 -24.40 -5.22
C ILE A 252 16.13 -24.10 -3.80
N GLU A 253 15.73 -25.10 -3.02
CA GLU A 253 15.20 -24.93 -1.65
C GLU A 253 16.15 -24.12 -0.76
N ASP A 254 17.46 -24.40 -0.89
CA ASP A 254 18.51 -23.75 -0.09
C ASP A 254 18.86 -22.33 -0.61
N ARG A 255 18.23 -21.89 -1.71
CA ARG A 255 18.53 -20.60 -2.36
C ARG A 255 17.33 -19.67 -2.48
N VAL A 256 16.16 -20.05 -1.95
CA VAL A 256 14.98 -19.20 -1.85
C VAL A 256 14.63 -19.05 -0.38
N HIS A 257 14.75 -17.85 0.14
CA HIS A 257 14.61 -17.57 1.58
C HIS A 257 13.40 -16.70 1.83
N GLN A 258 12.58 -17.06 2.82
CA GLN A 258 11.48 -16.22 3.30
C GLN A 258 11.88 -15.57 4.63
N MET A 259 11.58 -14.29 4.77
CA MET A 259 11.84 -13.52 5.98
C MET A 259 10.60 -12.76 6.42
N PHE A 260 10.33 -12.79 7.72
CA PHE A 260 9.38 -11.89 8.35
C PHE A 260 10.17 -10.77 9.02
N VAL A 261 10.05 -9.55 8.49
CA VAL A 261 10.94 -8.43 8.83
C VAL A 261 10.18 -7.21 9.31
N SER A 262 10.78 -6.48 10.23
CA SER A 262 10.39 -5.13 10.59
C SER A 262 10.72 -4.14 9.46
N ALA A 263 10.27 -2.89 9.57
CA ALA A 263 10.59 -1.85 8.60
C ALA A 263 12.10 -1.58 8.48
N ASP A 264 12.83 -1.63 9.60
CA ASP A 264 14.27 -1.41 9.63
C ASP A 264 15.05 -2.56 8.97
N GLU A 265 14.62 -3.80 9.23
CA GLU A 265 15.20 -4.98 8.58
C GLU A 265 14.88 -5.01 7.09
N LEU A 266 13.68 -4.59 6.68
CA LEU A 266 13.31 -4.45 5.27
C LEU A 266 14.20 -3.43 4.56
N ALA A 267 14.49 -2.29 5.19
CA ALA A 267 15.44 -1.32 4.65
C ALA A 267 16.83 -1.93 4.46
N THR A 268 17.29 -2.75 5.41
CA THR A 268 18.56 -3.50 5.29
C THR A 268 18.55 -4.47 4.12
N LEU A 269 17.42 -5.14 3.88
CA LEU A 269 17.28 -6.01 2.71
C LEU A 269 17.36 -5.24 1.40
N TYR A 270 16.69 -4.08 1.30
CA TYR A 270 16.80 -3.24 0.10
C TYR A 270 18.24 -2.76 -0.15
N VAL A 271 18.93 -2.27 0.87
CA VAL A 271 20.31 -1.73 0.75
C VAL A 271 21.30 -2.77 0.22
N ASN A 272 21.11 -4.04 0.59
CA ASN A 272 22.06 -5.12 0.26
C ASN A 272 21.62 -5.99 -0.91
N ALA A 273 20.43 -5.78 -1.48
CA ALA A 273 19.97 -6.54 -2.65
C ALA A 273 20.70 -6.12 -3.92
N GLU A 274 20.94 -7.08 -4.83
CA GLU A 274 21.36 -6.76 -6.21
C GLU A 274 20.31 -5.87 -6.90
N CYS A 275 19.05 -6.22 -6.76
CA CYS A 275 17.91 -5.44 -7.19
C CYS A 275 16.62 -5.90 -6.47
N PHE A 276 15.64 -5.03 -6.48
CA PHE A 276 14.25 -5.35 -6.15
C PHE A 276 13.48 -5.66 -7.43
N ILE A 277 12.81 -6.80 -7.50
CA ILE A 277 11.93 -7.18 -8.62
C ILE A 277 10.48 -7.16 -8.16
N TYR A 278 9.64 -6.46 -8.93
CA TYR A 278 8.21 -6.34 -8.64
C TYR A 278 7.39 -6.85 -9.84
N PRO A 279 7.07 -8.16 -9.87
CA PRO A 279 6.49 -8.83 -11.03
C PRO A 279 4.97 -8.78 -11.06
N SER A 280 4.32 -7.97 -10.21
CA SER A 280 2.87 -7.89 -10.13
C SER A 280 2.24 -7.60 -11.48
N LEU A 281 1.09 -8.23 -11.75
CA LEU A 281 0.26 -7.94 -12.92
C LEU A 281 -0.47 -6.61 -12.75
N TYR A 282 -0.78 -6.27 -11.52
CA TYR A 282 -1.52 -5.05 -11.18
C TYR A 282 -1.11 -4.51 -9.81
N GLU A 283 -1.00 -3.18 -9.72
CA GLU A 283 -0.86 -2.42 -8.48
C GLU A 283 -1.62 -1.09 -8.62
N GLY A 284 -2.11 -0.58 -7.50
CA GLY A 284 -2.71 0.74 -7.52
C GLY A 284 -1.68 1.87 -7.51
N PHE A 285 -0.53 1.67 -6.82
CA PHE A 285 0.54 2.66 -6.75
C PHE A 285 1.95 2.04 -6.72
N GLY A 286 2.24 1.12 -5.79
CA GLY A 286 3.55 0.51 -5.68
C GLY A 286 4.49 1.20 -4.66
N ILE A 287 4.05 1.38 -3.42
CA ILE A 287 4.88 1.93 -2.31
C ILE A 287 6.27 1.26 -2.23
N PRO A 288 6.44 -0.06 -2.42
CA PRO A 288 7.74 -0.73 -2.44
C PRO A 288 8.76 -0.14 -3.42
N ILE A 289 8.34 0.47 -4.52
CA ILE A 289 9.23 1.17 -5.45
C ILE A 289 9.92 2.35 -4.76
N LEU A 290 9.14 3.15 -4.04
CA LEU A 290 9.67 4.31 -3.33
C LEU A 290 10.57 3.90 -2.15
N GLU A 291 10.27 2.77 -1.51
CA GLU A 291 11.09 2.18 -0.45
C GLU A 291 12.44 1.70 -1.00
N ALA A 292 12.44 0.98 -2.11
CA ALA A 292 13.63 0.52 -2.79
C ALA A 292 14.53 1.71 -3.19
N TRP A 293 13.98 2.72 -3.83
CA TRP A 293 14.72 3.93 -4.20
C TRP A 293 15.29 4.66 -2.99
N ARG A 294 14.52 4.77 -1.90
CA ARG A 294 14.99 5.40 -0.66
C ARG A 294 16.23 4.70 -0.09
N CYS A 295 16.34 3.40 -0.34
CA CYS A 295 17.45 2.55 0.08
C CYS A 295 18.58 2.45 -0.97
N GLY A 296 18.47 3.12 -2.13
CA GLY A 296 19.43 2.99 -3.21
C GLY A 296 19.41 1.62 -3.91
N CYS A 297 18.29 0.90 -3.83
CA CYS A 297 18.13 -0.39 -4.48
C CYS A 297 17.64 -0.20 -5.92
N PRO A 298 18.32 -0.77 -6.92
CA PRO A 298 17.84 -0.82 -8.28
C PRO A 298 16.49 -1.56 -8.39
N VAL A 299 15.61 -1.09 -9.27
CA VAL A 299 14.25 -1.62 -9.39
C VAL A 299 13.99 -2.17 -10.79
N LEU A 300 13.48 -3.41 -10.87
CA LEU A 300 13.00 -4.05 -12.09
C LEU A 300 11.49 -4.30 -11.98
N LEU A 301 10.71 -3.80 -12.93
CA LEU A 301 9.25 -3.78 -12.88
C LEU A 301 8.63 -4.49 -14.08
N ASN A 302 7.52 -5.17 -13.85
CA ASN A 302 6.62 -5.52 -14.94
C ASN A 302 6.08 -4.23 -15.61
N ASN A 303 6.14 -4.15 -16.93
CA ASN A 303 5.65 -2.99 -17.70
C ASN A 303 4.11 -2.99 -17.78
N ALA A 304 3.46 -2.85 -16.62
CA ALA A 304 2.01 -2.93 -16.51
C ALA A 304 1.46 -2.00 -15.41
N SER A 305 0.15 -1.76 -15.46
CA SER A 305 -0.59 -1.02 -14.44
C SER A 305 0.01 0.38 -14.19
N CYS A 306 0.13 0.80 -12.94
CA CYS A 306 0.68 2.11 -12.56
C CYS A 306 2.22 2.18 -12.62
N PHE A 307 2.93 1.08 -12.84
CA PHE A 307 4.40 1.07 -12.73
C PHE A 307 5.11 2.04 -13.68
N PRO A 308 4.76 2.12 -14.99
CA PRO A 308 5.39 3.09 -15.88
C PRO A 308 5.10 4.55 -15.50
N GLU A 309 3.91 4.82 -14.96
CA GLU A 309 3.50 6.13 -14.45
C GLU A 309 4.34 6.55 -13.24
N ILE A 310 4.52 5.63 -12.29
CA ILE A 310 5.20 5.89 -11.03
C ILE A 310 6.72 5.88 -11.20
N ALA A 311 7.27 4.88 -11.88
CA ALA A 311 8.71 4.70 -11.90
C ALA A 311 9.40 5.39 -13.08
N LYS A 312 8.69 5.69 -14.17
CA LYS A 312 9.26 6.38 -15.33
C LYS A 312 10.61 5.76 -15.74
N ASP A 313 11.68 6.54 -15.76
CA ASP A 313 13.05 6.11 -16.07
C ASP A 313 13.89 5.69 -14.85
N GLY A 314 13.29 5.67 -13.65
CA GLY A 314 13.91 5.21 -12.41
C GLY A 314 13.91 3.69 -12.21
N ALA A 315 13.45 2.91 -13.18
CA ALA A 315 13.41 1.46 -13.15
C ALA A 315 13.78 0.86 -14.53
N MET A 316 14.19 -0.39 -14.55
CA MET A 316 14.19 -1.21 -15.75
C MET A 316 12.86 -1.95 -15.85
N TYR A 317 12.40 -2.18 -17.08
CA TYR A 317 11.11 -2.80 -17.33
C TYR A 317 11.25 -4.12 -18.08
N PHE A 318 10.40 -5.08 -17.73
CA PHE A 318 10.22 -6.34 -18.45
C PHE A 318 8.72 -6.54 -18.75
N SER A 319 8.43 -7.42 -19.69
CA SER A 319 7.06 -7.85 -19.98
C SER A 319 6.85 -9.30 -19.54
N LEU A 320 5.70 -9.56 -18.91
CA LEU A 320 5.26 -10.93 -18.58
C LEU A 320 4.43 -11.56 -19.71
N ASN A 321 3.95 -10.75 -20.65
CA ASN A 321 3.02 -11.17 -21.70
C ASN A 321 3.68 -11.24 -23.09
N GLU A 322 4.92 -10.77 -23.24
CA GLU A 322 5.64 -10.74 -24.50
C GLU A 322 6.73 -11.79 -24.52
N LYS A 323 7.10 -12.24 -25.73
CA LYS A 323 8.21 -13.19 -25.93
C LYS A 323 9.57 -12.50 -25.88
N GLU A 324 9.60 -11.21 -26.08
CA GLU A 324 10.80 -10.37 -26.03
C GLU A 324 10.78 -9.51 -24.75
N ASN A 325 11.97 -9.13 -24.31
CA ASN A 325 12.14 -8.37 -23.06
C ASN A 325 11.49 -9.02 -21.83
N THR A 326 11.67 -10.33 -21.72
CA THR A 326 11.16 -11.10 -20.58
C THR A 326 11.87 -10.71 -19.28
N LEU A 327 11.32 -11.12 -18.13
CA LEU A 327 12.00 -10.91 -16.85
C LEU A 327 13.42 -11.52 -16.85
N THR A 328 13.57 -12.72 -17.44
CA THR A 328 14.88 -13.38 -17.56
C THR A 328 15.88 -12.52 -18.34
N ASP A 329 15.45 -11.95 -19.46
CA ASP A 329 16.31 -11.09 -20.30
C ASP A 329 16.67 -9.79 -19.58
N CYS A 330 15.68 -9.11 -19.01
CA CYS A 330 15.88 -7.89 -18.24
C CYS A 330 16.86 -8.10 -17.08
N LEU A 331 16.67 -9.19 -16.30
CA LEU A 331 17.55 -9.51 -15.19
C LEU A 331 18.97 -9.87 -15.67
N ARG A 332 19.11 -10.63 -16.77
CA ARG A 332 20.41 -10.95 -17.34
C ARG A 332 21.15 -9.67 -17.76
N ILE A 333 20.48 -8.76 -18.44
CA ILE A 333 21.04 -7.45 -18.82
C ILE A 333 21.44 -6.67 -17.57
N PHE A 334 20.55 -6.54 -16.58
CA PHE A 334 20.83 -5.83 -15.33
C PHE A 334 22.08 -6.35 -14.61
N LEU A 335 22.23 -7.66 -14.53
CA LEU A 335 23.36 -8.30 -13.84
C LEU A 335 24.70 -8.15 -14.60
N THR A 336 24.67 -7.76 -15.88
CA THR A 336 25.88 -7.43 -16.69
C THR A 336 26.22 -5.96 -16.68
N LEU A 337 25.37 -5.08 -16.14
CA LEU A 337 25.64 -3.65 -16.04
C LEU A 337 26.87 -3.37 -15.19
N HIS A 338 27.69 -2.43 -15.65
CA HIS A 338 28.78 -1.88 -14.84
C HIS A 338 28.25 -1.01 -13.70
N ASN A 339 29.06 -0.84 -12.66
CA ASN A 339 28.67 -0.08 -11.45
C ASN A 339 28.17 1.34 -11.79
N GLU A 340 28.76 2.03 -12.75
CA GLU A 340 28.33 3.37 -13.18
C GLU A 340 26.91 3.36 -13.78
N GLN A 341 26.55 2.32 -14.54
CA GLN A 341 25.22 2.18 -15.12
C GLN A 341 24.19 1.85 -14.04
N LYS A 342 24.53 0.97 -13.08
CA LYS A 342 23.69 0.69 -11.91
C LYS A 342 23.49 1.96 -11.07
N GLN A 343 24.57 2.73 -10.85
CA GLN A 343 24.49 3.99 -10.12
C GLN A 343 23.60 5.01 -10.84
N THR A 344 23.68 5.10 -12.16
CA THR A 344 22.80 5.98 -12.97
C THR A 344 21.32 5.61 -12.75
N LEU A 345 20.98 4.32 -12.68
CA LEU A 345 19.62 3.87 -12.40
C LEU A 345 19.16 4.26 -11.00
N ILE A 346 20.03 4.08 -9.99
CA ILE A 346 19.80 4.47 -8.60
C ILE A 346 19.55 5.99 -8.51
N ASP A 347 20.38 6.80 -9.16
CA ASP A 347 20.28 8.26 -9.14
C ASP A 347 18.97 8.75 -9.76
N LYS A 348 18.50 8.10 -10.84
CA LYS A 348 17.19 8.36 -11.42
C LYS A 348 16.07 8.04 -10.44
N GLY A 349 16.16 6.92 -9.72
CA GLY A 349 15.23 6.58 -8.64
C GLY A 349 15.21 7.62 -7.53
N TYR A 350 16.36 8.05 -7.03
CA TYR A 350 16.45 9.13 -6.04
C TYR A 350 15.84 10.45 -6.54
N LYS A 351 16.08 10.81 -7.80
CA LYS A 351 15.48 12.00 -8.40
C LYS A 351 13.95 11.89 -8.48
N ALA A 352 13.44 10.72 -8.83
CA ALA A 352 12.01 10.46 -8.92
C ALA A 352 11.30 10.58 -7.56
N LEU A 353 11.95 10.24 -6.44
CA LEU A 353 11.40 10.38 -5.08
C LEU A 353 10.92 11.80 -4.76
N ASN A 354 11.53 12.83 -5.34
CA ASN A 354 11.15 14.23 -5.12
C ASN A 354 9.73 14.56 -5.60
N ASN A 355 9.13 13.70 -6.44
CA ASN A 355 7.76 13.86 -6.93
C ASN A 355 6.71 13.29 -5.95
N TYR A 356 7.14 12.67 -4.84
CA TYR A 356 6.27 11.93 -3.94
C TYR A 356 6.38 12.48 -2.50
N SER A 357 5.44 13.35 -2.13
CA SER A 357 5.43 14.04 -0.84
C SER A 357 4.09 13.86 -0.13
N TRP A 358 4.10 13.29 1.08
CA TRP A 358 2.90 13.18 1.91
C TRP A 358 2.30 14.54 2.23
N LYS A 359 3.13 15.57 2.39
CA LYS A 359 2.67 16.94 2.64
C LYS A 359 1.88 17.50 1.45
N GLU A 360 2.39 17.32 0.23
CA GLU A 360 1.68 17.74 -0.98
C GLU A 360 0.42 16.91 -1.22
N SER A 361 0.46 15.62 -0.94
CA SER A 361 -0.69 14.73 -1.03
C SER A 361 -1.80 15.14 -0.05
N ALA A 362 -1.43 15.45 1.19
CA ALA A 362 -2.37 15.94 2.19
C ALA A 362 -2.93 17.31 1.86
N GLN A 363 -2.12 18.21 1.25
CA GLN A 363 -2.60 19.51 0.77
C GLN A 363 -3.66 19.36 -0.34
N LYS A 364 -3.41 18.49 -1.33
CA LYS A 364 -4.39 18.15 -2.38
C LYS A 364 -5.66 17.55 -1.80
N LEU A 365 -5.54 16.69 -0.79
CA LEU A 365 -6.68 16.10 -0.10
C LEU A 365 -7.52 17.16 0.64
N ALA A 366 -6.86 18.14 1.28
CA ALA A 366 -7.53 19.26 1.90
C ALA A 366 -8.31 20.12 0.89
N GLU A 367 -7.77 20.31 -0.32
CA GLU A 367 -8.47 20.99 -1.42
C GLU A 367 -9.73 20.22 -1.86
N VAL A 368 -9.66 18.90 -1.94
CA VAL A 368 -10.83 18.03 -2.21
C VAL A 368 -11.90 18.26 -1.13
N TYR A 369 -11.53 18.29 0.15
CA TYR A 369 -12.48 18.55 1.23
C TYR A 369 -13.12 19.93 1.13
N LYS A 370 -12.34 20.97 0.84
CA LYS A 370 -12.86 22.33 0.59
C LYS A 370 -13.87 22.33 -0.54
N MET A 371 -13.52 21.71 -1.65
CA MET A 371 -14.37 21.64 -2.85
C MET A 371 -15.73 20.98 -2.55
N VAL A 372 -15.76 19.84 -1.85
CA VAL A 372 -17.02 19.14 -1.56
C VAL A 372 -17.88 19.85 -0.53
N CYS A 373 -17.27 20.62 0.39
CA CYS A 373 -17.99 21.48 1.34
C CYS A 373 -18.64 22.70 0.66
N HIS A 374 -18.01 23.27 -0.37
CA HIS A 374 -18.53 24.46 -1.06
C HIS A 374 -19.62 24.14 -2.11
N LYS A 375 -19.72 22.90 -2.58
CA LYS A 375 -20.74 22.47 -3.54
C LYS A 375 -22.14 22.32 -2.92
N ARG A 376 -22.27 22.52 -1.62
CA ARG A 376 -23.51 22.47 -0.82
C ARG A 376 -23.74 23.79 -0.12
#